data_68f72d3bd8317a79ae4eaf508d7bbbb4
#
_entry.id   68f72d3bd8317a79ae4eaf508d7bbbb4
#
_cell.length_a   1.000
_cell.length_b   1.000
_cell.length_c   1.000
_cell.angle_alpha   90.00
_cell.angle_beta   90.00
_cell.angle_gamma   90.00
#
_symmetry.space_group_name_H-M   'P 1'
#
loop_
_entity.id
_entity.type
_entity.pdbx_description
1 polymer ?
#
loop_
_entity_poly.entity_id
_entity_poly.type
_entity_poly.pdbx_seq_one_letter_code
_entity_poly.pdbx_strand_id
1 'polypeptide(L)'
;MPPLTLKNRPVRDTRVFLCGKVGAPLEGSEHPKNSRMADNIPFKLAGVMGMPIYQSRSPIIHNHWIKAHGVNGAYGHFPVQPDRVAAAVLGLRALGIAGCNITLPHKLTAMPLMDTLTPMAKRMGAINCIVVGEDGHLTGHNNDGFGYIQSLRDEDPLWRADAGPIVVLGAGGAARAVVIALIEAGATTIRLLNRTRGTAEKLAEGLTPTVEVCDWGQRHEALRGAAMLINATSQGMYGQPPLDIMLDTLPTDAWVSDLIYIPLETPLLAAARARGNRTVNGLGMLINQAIPAFEAWFGVRPQSSPELREKLLASF
;
A
#
# COMPACT_ATOMS: atom_id res chain seq x y z
N MET A 1 0.96 56.58 -4.31
CA MET A 1 0.69 55.97 -3.03
C MET A 1 2.01 55.74 -2.34
N PRO A 2 2.25 56.28 -1.14
CA PRO A 2 3.55 56.23 -0.45
C PRO A 2 3.73 54.90 0.29
N PRO A 3 4.96 54.50 0.65
CA PRO A 3 5.28 53.20 1.26
C PRO A 3 4.96 53.21 2.77
N LEU A 4 4.48 52.06 3.25
CA LEU A 4 4.17 51.78 4.64
C LEU A 4 5.45 51.54 5.46
N THR A 5 5.70 52.43 6.43
CA THR A 5 6.76 52.34 7.41
C THR A 5 6.35 51.39 8.54
N LEU A 6 7.14 50.33 8.78
CA LEU A 6 7.04 49.43 9.94
C LEU A 6 7.51 50.18 11.21
N LYS A 7 6.59 50.39 12.15
CA LYS A 7 6.91 50.88 13.48
C LYS A 7 7.42 49.74 14.38
N ASN A 8 8.64 49.88 14.90
CA ASN A 8 9.24 49.04 15.95
C ASN A 8 8.37 49.04 17.21
N ARG A 9 8.00 47.86 17.69
CA ARG A 9 7.49 47.65 19.06
C ARG A 9 8.60 47.06 19.92
N PRO A 10 8.79 47.54 21.16
CA PRO A 10 9.83 47.05 22.04
C PRO A 10 9.48 45.65 22.58
N VAL A 11 10.52 44.81 22.66
CA VAL A 11 10.51 43.47 23.27
C VAL A 11 10.31 43.64 24.79
N ARG A 12 9.28 42.97 25.32
CA ARG A 12 9.04 42.91 26.79
C ARG A 12 10.04 41.95 27.43
N ASP A 13 10.70 42.49 28.43
CA ASP A 13 11.62 41.86 29.35
C ASP A 13 11.01 40.61 30.02
N THR A 14 11.63 39.47 29.80
CA THR A 14 11.23 38.18 30.43
C THR A 14 12.12 38.00 31.68
N ARG A 15 11.61 38.31 32.86
CA ARG A 15 12.27 38.06 34.13
C ARG A 15 12.47 36.58 34.35
N VAL A 16 13.72 36.17 34.47
CA VAL A 16 14.15 34.86 34.93
C VAL A 16 13.85 34.72 36.41
N PHE A 17 12.98 33.80 36.79
CA PHE A 17 12.79 33.38 38.17
C PHE A 17 13.96 32.50 38.61
N LEU A 18 14.84 33.04 39.42
CA LEU A 18 15.84 32.27 40.18
C LEU A 18 15.15 31.54 41.31
N CYS A 19 15.11 30.22 41.23
CA CYS A 19 14.62 29.33 42.27
C CYS A 19 15.63 29.24 43.43
N GLY A 20 15.11 29.27 44.65
CA GLY A 20 15.84 29.40 45.88
C GLY A 20 16.67 28.15 46.29
N LYS A 21 17.52 28.40 47.23
CA LYS A 21 18.53 27.63 47.94
C LYS A 21 18.25 26.11 48.06
N VAL A 22 19.22 25.34 47.59
CA VAL A 22 19.35 23.89 47.78
C VAL A 22 19.80 23.59 49.19
N GLY A 23 19.04 22.80 49.95
CA GLY A 23 19.41 22.24 51.24
C GLY A 23 20.48 21.15 51.11
N ALA A 24 21.22 20.92 52.21
CA ALA A 24 22.37 20.03 52.32
C ALA A 24 22.12 18.56 51.88
N PRO A 25 23.19 17.85 51.48
CA PRO A 25 23.06 16.48 50.97
C PRO A 25 22.76 15.49 52.09
N LEU A 26 21.76 14.63 51.88
CA LEU A 26 21.55 13.42 52.67
C LEU A 26 22.55 12.35 52.21
N GLU A 27 23.45 11.94 53.08
CA GLU A 27 24.34 10.81 52.90
C GLU A 27 23.55 9.48 52.95
N GLY A 28 23.86 8.57 52.03
CA GLY A 28 23.62 7.14 52.17
C GLY A 28 22.34 6.58 51.54
N SER A 29 22.29 6.50 50.20
CA SER A 29 21.58 5.38 49.56
C SER A 29 22.42 4.89 48.38
N GLU A 30 23.02 3.70 48.57
CA GLU A 30 23.63 2.98 47.48
C GLU A 30 22.57 2.71 46.40
N HIS A 31 22.61 3.45 45.33
CA HIS A 31 21.86 3.07 44.12
C HIS A 31 22.47 1.80 43.55
N PRO A 32 21.68 0.75 43.29
CA PRO A 32 22.17 -0.43 42.63
C PRO A 32 22.73 -0.03 41.25
N LYS A 33 24.07 -0.15 41.10
CA LYS A 33 24.76 -0.10 39.80
C LYS A 33 24.37 -1.33 39.00
N ASN A 34 23.19 -1.34 38.42
CA ASN A 34 22.78 -2.30 37.39
C ASN A 34 21.81 -1.65 36.40
N SER A 35 22.22 -0.54 35.78
CA SER A 35 21.72 -0.23 34.45
C SER A 35 22.66 -0.92 33.47
N ARG A 36 22.34 -2.20 33.13
CA ARG A 36 22.73 -2.70 31.82
C ARG A 36 22.34 -1.59 30.84
N MET A 37 23.30 -1.11 30.04
CA MET A 37 22.98 -0.30 28.85
C MET A 37 21.93 -1.12 28.11
N ALA A 38 20.68 -0.73 28.21
CA ALA A 38 19.66 -1.21 27.30
C ALA A 38 20.21 -0.83 25.92
N ASP A 39 20.48 -1.84 25.11
CA ASP A 39 20.96 -1.65 23.76
C ASP A 39 20.15 -0.53 23.15
N ASN A 40 20.85 0.55 22.73
CA ASN A 40 20.24 1.79 22.30
C ASN A 40 19.70 1.56 20.88
N ILE A 41 18.65 0.71 20.78
CA ILE A 41 17.97 0.42 19.51
C ILE A 41 17.31 1.72 19.06
N PRO A 42 17.75 2.30 17.93
CA PRO A 42 17.23 3.57 17.48
C PRO A 42 15.73 3.47 17.20
N PHE A 43 14.99 4.51 17.60
CA PHE A 43 13.57 4.60 17.27
C PHE A 43 13.39 4.82 15.76
N LYS A 44 12.55 4.00 15.13
CA LYS A 44 12.24 4.10 13.70
C LYS A 44 10.82 4.56 13.47
N LEU A 45 10.66 5.64 12.71
CA LEU A 45 9.36 6.15 12.29
C LEU A 45 9.13 5.82 10.81
N ALA A 46 7.94 5.33 10.49
CA ALA A 46 7.43 5.20 9.13
C ALA A 46 5.97 5.67 9.06
N GLY A 47 5.38 5.72 7.87
CA GLY A 47 3.99 6.13 7.75
C GLY A 47 3.40 5.90 6.37
N VAL A 48 2.19 6.40 6.15
CA VAL A 48 1.52 6.43 4.84
C VAL A 48 1.17 7.85 4.45
N MET A 49 1.60 8.26 3.25
CA MET A 49 1.38 9.58 2.67
C MET A 49 0.28 9.52 1.61
N GLY A 50 -0.70 10.40 1.71
CA GLY A 50 -1.83 10.51 0.77
C GLY A 50 -2.75 11.67 1.12
N MET A 51 -3.81 11.89 0.31
CA MET A 51 -4.82 12.90 0.58
C MET A 51 -6.15 12.56 -0.12
N PRO A 52 -7.26 12.31 0.62
CA PRO A 52 -7.33 12.06 2.06
C PRO A 52 -6.64 10.75 2.46
N ILE A 53 -6.26 10.58 3.73
CA ILE A 53 -5.44 9.44 4.16
C ILE A 53 -5.97 8.70 5.41
N TYR A 54 -6.79 9.34 6.22
CA TYR A 54 -7.21 8.79 7.53
C TYR A 54 -8.02 7.49 7.44
N GLN A 55 -8.59 7.17 6.27
CA GLN A 55 -9.26 5.89 5.98
C GLN A 55 -8.29 4.73 5.75
N SER A 56 -6.97 5.01 5.60
CA SER A 56 -5.97 3.96 5.36
C SER A 56 -5.86 3.00 6.56
N ARG A 57 -5.84 1.71 6.27
CA ARG A 57 -5.67 0.64 7.26
C ARG A 57 -4.19 0.27 7.48
N SER A 58 -3.28 0.86 6.73
CA SER A 58 -1.83 0.61 6.88
C SER A 58 -1.33 0.80 8.32
N PRO A 59 -1.75 1.83 9.09
CA PRO A 59 -1.32 1.96 10.49
C PRO A 59 -1.76 0.81 11.39
N ILE A 60 -2.91 0.19 11.14
CA ILE A 60 -3.36 -0.99 11.90
C ILE A 60 -2.41 -2.15 11.63
N ILE A 61 -2.05 -2.38 10.37
CA ILE A 61 -1.16 -3.45 9.94
C ILE A 61 0.23 -3.27 10.55
N HIS A 62 0.85 -2.13 10.27
CA HIS A 62 2.24 -1.89 10.66
C HIS A 62 2.41 -1.79 12.19
N ASN A 63 1.52 -1.10 12.91
CA ASN A 63 1.61 -1.01 14.37
C ASN A 63 1.29 -2.35 15.07
N HIS A 64 0.47 -3.22 14.46
CA HIS A 64 0.33 -4.59 14.93
C HIS A 64 1.67 -5.34 14.87
N TRP A 65 2.36 -5.29 13.75
CA TRP A 65 3.66 -5.95 13.58
C TRP A 65 4.77 -5.31 14.44
N ILE A 66 4.79 -3.97 14.57
CA ILE A 66 5.71 -3.28 15.48
C ILE A 66 5.59 -3.84 16.89
N LYS A 67 4.35 -3.97 17.38
CA LYS A 67 4.08 -4.53 18.71
C LYS A 67 4.45 -6.02 18.79
N ALA A 68 4.06 -6.82 17.81
CA ALA A 68 4.26 -8.27 17.79
C ALA A 68 5.75 -8.64 17.77
N HIS A 69 6.59 -7.84 17.12
CA HIS A 69 8.03 -8.08 16.98
C HIS A 69 8.89 -7.26 17.97
N GLY A 70 8.29 -6.51 18.89
CA GLY A 70 9.03 -5.70 19.85
C GLY A 70 9.90 -4.62 19.21
N VAL A 71 9.50 -4.11 18.02
CA VAL A 71 10.25 -3.07 17.30
C VAL A 71 10.14 -1.75 18.05
N ASN A 72 11.27 -1.06 18.28
CA ASN A 72 11.28 0.31 18.79
C ASN A 72 10.92 1.28 17.65
N GLY A 73 9.62 1.52 17.44
CA GLY A 73 9.17 2.34 16.33
C GLY A 73 7.67 2.64 16.34
N ALA A 74 7.22 3.40 15.35
CA ALA A 74 5.81 3.73 15.14
C ALA A 74 5.50 3.89 13.64
N TYR A 75 4.22 3.78 13.30
CA TYR A 75 3.72 4.02 11.97
C TYR A 75 2.47 4.93 12.01
N GLY A 76 2.48 6.01 11.22
CA GLY A 76 1.43 7.02 11.26
C GLY A 76 0.84 7.39 9.89
N HIS A 77 -0.15 8.29 9.93
CA HIS A 77 -0.70 8.95 8.75
C HIS A 77 0.04 10.26 8.48
N PHE A 78 0.42 10.49 7.22
CA PHE A 78 0.99 11.75 6.73
C PHE A 78 0.03 12.36 5.70
N PRO A 79 -0.92 13.22 6.14
CA PRO A 79 -1.85 13.90 5.24
C PRO A 79 -1.09 15.00 4.48
N VAL A 80 -0.73 14.74 3.24
CA VAL A 80 0.07 15.66 2.41
C VAL A 80 -0.76 16.15 1.24
N GLN A 81 -0.89 17.48 1.10
CA GLN A 81 -1.54 18.08 -0.05
C GLN A 81 -0.72 17.86 -1.33
N PRO A 82 -1.35 17.76 -2.51
CA PRO A 82 -0.65 17.48 -3.76
C PRO A 82 0.48 18.45 -4.11
N ASP A 83 0.33 19.73 -3.78
CA ASP A 83 1.34 20.77 -3.97
C ASP A 83 2.52 20.68 -2.99
N ARG A 84 2.43 19.85 -1.94
CA ARG A 84 3.44 19.69 -0.88
C ARG A 84 4.24 18.37 -0.98
N VAL A 85 3.95 17.52 -1.96
CA VAL A 85 4.58 16.18 -2.06
C VAL A 85 6.09 16.27 -2.13
N ALA A 86 6.65 17.17 -2.93
CA ALA A 86 8.11 17.30 -3.06
C ALA A 86 8.77 17.68 -1.72
N ALA A 87 8.20 18.67 -1.01
CA ALA A 87 8.72 19.08 0.29
C ALA A 87 8.59 17.94 1.34
N ALA A 88 7.47 17.21 1.32
CA ALA A 88 7.24 16.09 2.24
C ALA A 88 8.22 14.94 1.99
N VAL A 89 8.48 14.57 0.74
CA VAL A 89 9.44 13.52 0.36
C VAL A 89 10.86 13.91 0.78
N LEU A 90 11.29 15.15 0.53
CA LEU A 90 12.60 15.64 0.99
C LEU A 90 12.68 15.69 2.53
N GLY A 91 11.56 15.99 3.19
CA GLY A 91 11.45 15.97 4.65
C GLY A 91 11.70 14.60 5.27
N LEU A 92 11.42 13.49 4.58
CA LEU A 92 11.71 12.15 5.08
C LEU A 92 13.20 11.98 5.42
N ARG A 93 14.09 12.48 4.55
CA ARG A 93 15.55 12.45 4.78
C ARG A 93 15.95 13.31 5.99
N ALA A 94 15.47 14.56 6.03
CA ALA A 94 15.85 15.52 7.03
C ALA A 94 15.39 15.13 8.45
N LEU A 95 14.30 14.38 8.55
CA LEU A 95 13.71 13.92 9.81
C LEU A 95 14.17 12.52 10.24
N GLY A 96 15.02 11.85 9.45
CA GLY A 96 15.47 10.49 9.75
C GLY A 96 14.31 9.47 9.74
N ILE A 97 13.27 9.70 8.92
CA ILE A 97 12.13 8.79 8.78
C ILE A 97 12.58 7.58 7.95
N ALA A 98 12.37 6.35 8.45
CA ALA A 98 12.83 5.13 7.81
C ALA A 98 12.21 4.90 6.41
N GLY A 99 11.02 5.43 6.19
CA GLY A 99 10.35 5.39 4.89
C GLY A 99 8.86 5.66 4.98
N CYS A 100 8.19 5.54 3.83
CA CYS A 100 6.79 5.91 3.74
C CYS A 100 6.08 5.10 2.65
N ASN A 101 4.88 4.56 2.95
CA ASN A 101 3.98 4.15 1.88
C ASN A 101 3.42 5.38 1.17
N ILE A 102 3.23 5.25 -0.12
CA ILE A 102 2.63 6.28 -0.97
C ILE A 102 1.30 5.75 -1.53
N THR A 103 0.22 6.50 -1.32
CA THR A 103 -1.07 6.18 -1.91
C THR A 103 -1.62 7.36 -2.71
N LEU A 104 -2.87 7.26 -3.14
CA LEU A 104 -3.53 8.31 -3.93
C LEU A 104 -3.52 9.67 -3.22
N PRO A 105 -3.31 10.77 -3.98
CA PRO A 105 -3.05 10.83 -5.43
C PRO A 105 -1.56 10.79 -5.80
N HIS A 106 -0.65 10.46 -4.88
CA HIS A 106 0.79 10.78 -4.95
C HIS A 106 1.68 9.71 -5.62
N LYS A 107 1.16 8.50 -5.94
CA LYS A 107 1.97 7.38 -6.48
C LYS A 107 2.78 7.73 -7.73
N LEU A 108 2.26 8.61 -8.58
CA LEU A 108 2.94 9.07 -9.80
C LEU A 108 3.83 10.28 -9.54
N THR A 109 3.34 11.26 -8.75
CA THR A 109 4.05 12.53 -8.52
C THR A 109 5.26 12.38 -7.60
N ALA A 110 5.26 11.38 -6.72
CA ALA A 110 6.41 11.07 -5.88
C ALA A 110 7.52 10.30 -6.61
N MET A 111 7.20 9.59 -7.69
CA MET A 111 8.16 8.73 -8.41
C MET A 111 9.39 9.48 -8.94
N PRO A 112 9.28 10.66 -9.61
CA PRO A 112 10.44 11.40 -10.12
C PRO A 112 11.31 12.02 -9.02
N LEU A 113 10.88 11.98 -7.75
CA LEU A 113 11.63 12.50 -6.60
C LEU A 113 12.57 11.46 -5.98
N MET A 114 12.57 10.24 -6.49
CA MET A 114 13.44 9.16 -6.00
C MET A 114 14.82 9.23 -6.62
N ASP A 115 15.85 8.92 -5.83
CA ASP A 115 17.21 8.78 -6.35
C ASP A 115 17.35 7.49 -7.15
N THR A 116 16.67 6.43 -6.70
CA THR A 116 16.65 5.14 -7.39
C THR A 116 15.22 4.57 -7.42
N LEU A 117 14.87 3.89 -8.49
CA LEU A 117 13.64 3.13 -8.64
C LEU A 117 13.98 1.66 -8.84
N THR A 118 13.28 0.78 -8.12
CA THR A 118 13.38 -0.65 -8.38
C THR A 118 12.88 -1.00 -9.79
N PRO A 119 13.36 -2.11 -10.41
CA PRO A 119 12.88 -2.55 -11.71
C PRO A 119 11.34 -2.65 -11.78
N MET A 120 10.72 -3.16 -10.72
CA MET A 120 9.27 -3.28 -10.63
C MET A 120 8.57 -1.91 -10.59
N ALA A 121 9.07 -0.94 -9.80
CA ALA A 121 8.53 0.41 -9.77
C ALA A 121 8.63 1.12 -11.13
N LYS A 122 9.75 0.94 -11.84
CA LYS A 122 9.93 1.46 -13.21
C LYS A 122 8.91 0.85 -14.18
N ARG A 123 8.74 -0.47 -14.14
CA ARG A 123 7.83 -1.20 -15.03
C ARG A 123 6.37 -0.86 -14.75
N MET A 124 6.00 -0.69 -13.47
CA MET A 124 4.66 -0.24 -13.08
C MET A 124 4.40 1.25 -13.35
N GLY A 125 5.46 2.06 -13.51
CA GLY A 125 5.34 3.50 -13.71
C GLY A 125 4.74 4.23 -12.50
N ALA A 126 4.85 3.66 -11.29
CA ALA A 126 4.34 4.22 -10.06
C ALA A 126 5.07 3.62 -8.85
N ILE A 127 5.14 4.37 -7.75
CA ILE A 127 5.64 3.85 -6.46
C ILE A 127 4.51 3.79 -5.44
N ASN A 128 4.55 2.77 -4.54
CA ASN A 128 3.69 2.71 -3.37
C ASN A 128 4.49 2.66 -2.04
N CYS A 129 5.83 2.64 -2.13
CA CYS A 129 6.69 2.59 -0.97
C CYS A 129 8.00 3.33 -1.26
N ILE A 130 8.45 4.14 -0.30
CA ILE A 130 9.76 4.80 -0.26
C ILE A 130 10.54 4.19 0.89
N VAL A 131 11.79 3.79 0.62
CA VAL A 131 12.77 3.41 1.63
C VAL A 131 13.84 4.50 1.68
N VAL A 132 14.14 4.96 2.89
CA VAL A 132 15.21 5.94 3.15
C VAL A 132 16.42 5.21 3.68
N GLY A 133 17.53 5.26 2.95
CA GLY A 133 18.82 4.71 3.37
C GLY A 133 19.46 5.51 4.51
N GLU A 134 20.45 4.94 5.18
CA GLU A 134 21.19 5.61 6.27
C GLU A 134 21.89 6.89 5.79
N ASP A 135 22.28 6.94 4.53
CA ASP A 135 22.84 8.09 3.84
C ASP A 135 21.79 9.10 3.35
N GLY A 136 20.51 8.84 3.59
CA GLY A 136 19.39 9.63 3.10
C GLY A 136 18.97 9.31 1.66
N HIS A 137 19.55 8.31 1.00
CA HIS A 137 19.17 7.89 -0.36
C HIS A 137 17.73 7.39 -0.41
N LEU A 138 16.92 7.89 -1.36
CA LEU A 138 15.52 7.51 -1.52
C LEU A 138 15.37 6.44 -2.61
N THR A 139 14.92 5.27 -2.21
CA THR A 139 14.59 4.20 -3.15
C THR A 139 13.07 4.02 -3.24
N GLY A 140 12.53 4.15 -4.46
CA GLY A 140 11.11 3.95 -4.75
C GLY A 140 10.81 2.50 -5.14
N HIS A 141 9.82 1.92 -4.47
CA HIS A 141 9.34 0.55 -4.70
C HIS A 141 7.87 0.55 -5.10
N ASN A 142 7.44 -0.57 -5.71
CA ASN A 142 6.02 -0.88 -5.83
C ASN A 142 5.78 -2.34 -5.43
N ASN A 143 5.06 -2.52 -4.33
CA ASN A 143 4.78 -3.82 -3.71
C ASN A 143 3.34 -4.30 -3.99
N ASP A 144 2.51 -3.55 -4.74
CA ASP A 144 1.11 -3.91 -4.99
C ASP A 144 1.02 -5.27 -5.70
N GLY A 145 1.86 -5.49 -6.73
CA GLY A 145 1.88 -6.75 -7.47
C GLY A 145 2.33 -7.95 -6.64
N PHE A 146 3.37 -7.76 -5.81
CA PHE A 146 3.80 -8.79 -4.86
C PHE A 146 2.65 -9.16 -3.91
N GLY A 147 1.97 -8.14 -3.34
CA GLY A 147 0.86 -8.37 -2.42
C GLY A 147 -0.27 -9.16 -3.06
N TYR A 148 -0.56 -8.90 -4.33
CA TYR A 148 -1.60 -9.60 -5.07
C TYR A 148 -1.24 -11.08 -5.32
N ILE A 149 -0.07 -11.36 -5.89
CA ILE A 149 0.35 -12.75 -6.16
C ILE A 149 0.46 -13.55 -4.87
N GLN A 150 1.00 -12.94 -3.80
CA GLN A 150 1.09 -13.61 -2.51
C GLN A 150 -0.29 -13.92 -1.94
N SER A 151 -1.29 -13.05 -2.12
CA SER A 151 -2.66 -13.31 -1.66
C SER A 151 -3.30 -14.53 -2.33
N LEU A 152 -3.00 -14.77 -3.60
CA LEU A 152 -3.46 -15.96 -4.32
C LEU A 152 -2.77 -17.24 -3.82
N ARG A 153 -1.45 -17.16 -3.55
CA ARG A 153 -0.66 -18.28 -3.03
C ARG A 153 -0.99 -18.61 -1.57
N ASP A 154 -1.44 -17.63 -0.79
CA ASP A 154 -1.92 -17.86 0.57
C ASP A 154 -3.23 -18.65 0.59
N GLU A 155 -4.09 -18.46 -0.42
CA GLU A 155 -5.35 -19.20 -0.56
C GLU A 155 -5.10 -20.62 -1.16
N ASP A 156 -4.16 -20.74 -2.10
CA ASP A 156 -3.73 -22.02 -2.67
C ASP A 156 -2.25 -21.96 -3.07
N PRO A 157 -1.36 -22.61 -2.33
CA PRO A 157 0.08 -22.67 -2.66
C PRO A 157 0.37 -23.27 -4.06
N LEU A 158 -0.56 -24.01 -4.64
CA LEU A 158 -0.45 -24.60 -5.98
C LEU A 158 -1.02 -23.71 -7.08
N TRP A 159 -1.54 -22.53 -6.74
CA TRP A 159 -2.03 -21.58 -7.74
C TRP A 159 -0.95 -21.20 -8.76
N ARG A 160 -1.33 -21.16 -10.04
CA ARG A 160 -0.43 -20.88 -11.16
C ARG A 160 -1.07 -19.85 -12.10
N ALA A 161 -0.28 -18.87 -12.51
CA ALA A 161 -0.71 -17.84 -13.45
C ALA A 161 -0.85 -18.35 -14.90
N ASP A 162 -0.19 -19.45 -15.25
CA ASP A 162 -0.20 -20.08 -16.57
C ASP A 162 -1.25 -21.20 -16.73
N ALA A 163 -2.18 -21.33 -15.76
CA ALA A 163 -3.24 -22.35 -15.80
C ALA A 163 -4.26 -22.12 -16.94
N GLY A 164 -4.30 -20.94 -17.54
CA GLY A 164 -5.17 -20.59 -18.65
C GLY A 164 -5.35 -19.07 -18.79
N PRO A 165 -6.22 -18.60 -19.72
CA PRO A 165 -6.46 -17.18 -19.90
C PRO A 165 -6.99 -16.52 -18.64
N ILE A 166 -6.52 -15.30 -18.37
CA ILE A 166 -6.96 -14.49 -17.23
C ILE A 166 -7.72 -13.27 -17.77
N VAL A 167 -8.91 -13.00 -17.24
CA VAL A 167 -9.70 -11.82 -17.58
C VAL A 167 -9.52 -10.77 -16.49
N VAL A 168 -9.10 -9.57 -16.87
CA VAL A 168 -8.93 -8.42 -15.95
C VAL A 168 -9.89 -7.31 -16.36
N LEU A 169 -10.77 -6.93 -15.44
CA LEU A 169 -11.69 -5.81 -15.59
C LEU A 169 -11.14 -4.58 -14.89
N GLY A 170 -10.96 -3.50 -15.64
CA GLY A 170 -10.35 -2.25 -15.17
C GLY A 170 -8.93 -2.05 -15.69
N ALA A 171 -8.53 -0.79 -15.88
CA ALA A 171 -7.20 -0.39 -16.35
C ALA A 171 -6.61 0.76 -15.52
N GLY A 172 -6.94 0.85 -14.24
CA GLY A 172 -6.37 1.80 -13.28
C GLY A 172 -5.01 1.35 -12.75
N GLY A 173 -4.46 2.09 -11.77
CA GLY A 173 -3.15 1.79 -11.19
C GLY A 173 -3.07 0.40 -10.52
N ALA A 174 -4.16 -0.06 -9.85
CA ALA A 174 -4.22 -1.39 -9.28
C ALA A 174 -4.24 -2.48 -10.36
N ALA A 175 -5.05 -2.29 -11.42
CA ALA A 175 -5.09 -3.19 -12.57
C ALA A 175 -3.71 -3.32 -13.23
N ARG A 176 -2.99 -2.20 -13.42
CA ARG A 176 -1.64 -2.19 -13.97
C ARG A 176 -0.67 -3.03 -13.11
N ALA A 177 -0.72 -2.86 -11.80
CA ALA A 177 0.12 -3.63 -10.88
C ALA A 177 -0.18 -5.13 -10.95
N VAL A 178 -1.46 -5.48 -10.99
CA VAL A 178 -1.93 -6.88 -11.12
C VAL A 178 -1.51 -7.49 -12.45
N VAL A 179 -1.76 -6.82 -13.58
CA VAL A 179 -1.39 -7.31 -14.93
C VAL A 179 0.11 -7.58 -15.03
N ILE A 180 0.94 -6.62 -14.59
CA ILE A 180 2.39 -6.79 -14.62
C ILE A 180 2.83 -7.96 -13.72
N ALA A 181 2.26 -8.07 -12.52
CA ALA A 181 2.60 -9.15 -11.59
C ALA A 181 2.17 -10.53 -12.11
N LEU A 182 1.04 -10.62 -12.80
CA LEU A 182 0.59 -11.86 -13.46
C LEU A 182 1.54 -12.28 -14.58
N ILE A 183 2.02 -11.34 -15.40
CA ILE A 183 3.01 -11.61 -16.45
C ILE A 183 4.31 -12.13 -15.81
N GLU A 184 4.82 -11.49 -14.77
CA GLU A 184 6.00 -11.95 -14.03
C GLU A 184 5.81 -13.32 -13.37
N ALA A 185 4.56 -13.66 -13.00
CA ALA A 185 4.20 -14.97 -12.45
C ALA A 185 4.01 -16.03 -13.53
N GLY A 186 4.14 -15.68 -14.83
CA GLY A 186 4.07 -16.61 -15.94
C GLY A 186 2.74 -16.64 -16.70
N ALA A 187 1.83 -15.67 -16.50
CA ALA A 187 0.61 -15.59 -17.30
C ALA A 187 0.93 -15.48 -18.79
N THR A 188 0.30 -16.33 -19.60
CA THR A 188 0.52 -16.41 -21.05
C THR A 188 -0.50 -15.60 -21.84
N THR A 189 -1.71 -15.43 -21.29
CA THR A 189 -2.80 -14.70 -21.94
C THR A 189 -3.62 -13.92 -20.91
N ILE A 190 -3.70 -12.62 -21.09
CA ILE A 190 -4.52 -11.73 -20.27
C ILE A 190 -5.46 -10.96 -21.18
N ARG A 191 -6.77 -11.16 -21.01
CA ARG A 191 -7.82 -10.38 -21.67
C ARG A 191 -8.13 -9.18 -20.78
N LEU A 192 -7.73 -8.00 -21.23
CA LEU A 192 -7.89 -6.75 -20.49
C LEU A 192 -9.08 -5.96 -21.02
N LEU A 193 -10.02 -5.63 -20.14
CA LEU A 193 -11.22 -4.88 -20.47
C LEU A 193 -11.37 -3.64 -19.58
N ASN A 194 -11.71 -2.51 -20.19
CA ASN A 194 -12.02 -1.29 -19.49
C ASN A 194 -13.10 -0.50 -20.23
N ARG A 195 -13.99 0.19 -19.51
CA ARG A 195 -15.06 1.01 -20.14
C ARG A 195 -14.49 2.01 -21.14
N THR A 196 -13.37 2.64 -20.80
CA THR A 196 -12.62 3.51 -21.73
C THR A 196 -11.52 2.67 -22.36
N ARG A 197 -11.76 2.19 -23.59
CA ARG A 197 -10.83 1.32 -24.33
C ARG A 197 -9.41 1.88 -24.40
N GLY A 198 -9.25 3.17 -24.72
CA GLY A 198 -7.93 3.79 -24.80
C GLY A 198 -7.10 3.74 -23.50
N THR A 199 -7.76 3.65 -22.33
CA THR A 199 -7.05 3.44 -21.06
C THR A 199 -6.48 2.02 -20.96
N ALA A 200 -7.22 1.01 -21.46
CA ALA A 200 -6.73 -0.36 -21.52
C ALA A 200 -5.59 -0.51 -22.55
N GLU A 201 -5.72 0.10 -23.71
CA GLU A 201 -4.68 0.14 -24.76
C GLU A 201 -3.38 0.75 -24.23
N LYS A 202 -3.47 1.88 -23.53
CA LYS A 202 -2.32 2.54 -22.89
C LYS A 202 -1.68 1.65 -21.82
N LEU A 203 -2.46 0.88 -21.06
CA LEU A 203 -1.90 -0.08 -20.10
C LEU A 203 -1.19 -1.22 -20.83
N ALA A 204 -1.76 -1.72 -21.93
CA ALA A 204 -1.24 -2.83 -22.70
C ALA A 204 0.00 -2.50 -23.56
N GLU A 205 0.34 -1.19 -23.70
CA GLU A 205 1.54 -0.78 -24.44
C GLU A 205 2.79 -1.50 -23.96
N GLY A 206 3.50 -2.19 -24.88
CA GLY A 206 4.70 -2.97 -24.59
C GLY A 206 4.47 -4.30 -23.85
N LEU A 207 3.20 -4.73 -23.66
CA LEU A 207 2.85 -5.98 -22.97
C LEU A 207 2.28 -7.06 -23.92
N THR A 208 2.19 -6.75 -25.22
CA THR A 208 1.79 -7.73 -26.24
C THR A 208 2.93 -8.73 -26.50
N PRO A 209 2.66 -10.00 -26.88
CA PRO A 209 1.33 -10.56 -27.15
C PRO A 209 0.56 -11.06 -25.91
N THR A 210 1.14 -10.98 -24.71
CA THR A 210 0.52 -11.54 -23.50
C THR A 210 -0.79 -10.83 -23.12
N VAL A 211 -0.88 -9.50 -23.35
CA VAL A 211 -2.08 -8.71 -23.04
C VAL A 211 -2.87 -8.41 -24.31
N GLU A 212 -4.11 -8.87 -24.36
CA GLU A 212 -5.10 -8.61 -25.40
C GLU A 212 -6.17 -7.65 -24.87
N VAL A 213 -6.37 -6.51 -25.54
CA VAL A 213 -7.43 -5.55 -25.16
C VAL A 213 -8.73 -5.93 -25.87
N CYS A 214 -9.73 -6.30 -25.04
CA CYS A 214 -11.08 -6.64 -25.51
C CYS A 214 -12.05 -5.47 -25.27
N ASP A 215 -13.11 -5.40 -26.07
CA ASP A 215 -14.15 -4.39 -25.88
C ASP A 215 -15.00 -4.66 -24.64
N TRP A 216 -15.36 -3.59 -23.93
CA TRP A 216 -16.18 -3.71 -22.71
C TRP A 216 -17.53 -4.39 -22.98
N GLY A 217 -18.11 -4.21 -24.18
CA GLY A 217 -19.33 -4.89 -24.60
C GLY A 217 -19.21 -6.41 -24.66
N GLN A 218 -18.00 -6.93 -24.83
CA GLN A 218 -17.69 -8.37 -24.90
C GLN A 218 -17.33 -8.98 -23.53
N ARG A 219 -17.49 -8.25 -22.42
CA ARG A 219 -17.02 -8.67 -21.09
C ARG A 219 -17.56 -10.03 -20.65
N HIS A 220 -18.80 -10.35 -21.00
CA HIS A 220 -19.41 -11.66 -20.67
C HIS A 220 -18.82 -12.80 -21.50
N GLU A 221 -18.59 -12.55 -22.79
CA GLU A 221 -18.00 -13.55 -23.70
C GLU A 221 -16.51 -13.75 -23.43
N ALA A 222 -15.80 -12.71 -23.02
CA ALA A 222 -14.38 -12.79 -22.65
C ALA A 222 -14.10 -13.77 -21.51
N LEU A 223 -15.11 -14.15 -20.72
CA LEU A 223 -14.99 -15.14 -19.64
C LEU A 223 -14.90 -16.58 -20.15
N ARG A 224 -15.28 -16.85 -21.40
CA ARG A 224 -15.28 -18.20 -21.95
C ARG A 224 -13.90 -18.83 -21.92
N GLY A 225 -13.79 -19.98 -21.25
CA GLY A 225 -12.54 -20.71 -21.10
C GLY A 225 -11.47 -19.99 -20.26
N ALA A 226 -11.83 -18.95 -19.52
CA ALA A 226 -10.90 -18.27 -18.61
C ALA A 226 -10.64 -19.15 -17.37
N ALA A 227 -9.37 -19.21 -16.96
CA ALA A 227 -8.97 -19.82 -15.69
C ALA A 227 -9.18 -18.88 -14.50
N MET A 228 -9.28 -17.56 -14.76
CA MET A 228 -9.45 -16.58 -13.71
C MET A 228 -10.15 -15.31 -14.22
N LEU A 229 -11.06 -14.77 -13.39
CA LEU A 229 -11.64 -13.42 -13.53
C LEU A 229 -11.16 -12.54 -12.38
N ILE A 230 -10.73 -11.30 -12.71
CA ILE A 230 -10.25 -10.33 -11.73
C ILE A 230 -11.02 -9.01 -11.90
N ASN A 231 -11.71 -8.58 -10.85
CA ASN A 231 -12.25 -7.22 -10.76
C ASN A 231 -11.20 -6.28 -10.17
N ALA A 232 -10.64 -5.41 -10.99
CA ALA A 232 -9.74 -4.33 -10.60
C ALA A 232 -10.39 -2.94 -10.77
N THR A 233 -11.72 -2.89 -10.83
CA THR A 233 -12.51 -1.66 -10.83
C THR A 233 -12.98 -1.29 -9.42
N SER A 234 -13.61 -0.15 -9.25
CA SER A 234 -14.31 0.23 -8.01
C SER A 234 -15.76 -0.28 -7.95
N GLN A 235 -16.27 -0.92 -9.00
CA GLN A 235 -17.65 -1.41 -9.04
C GLN A 235 -17.83 -2.58 -8.07
N GLY A 236 -18.82 -2.47 -7.17
CA GLY A 236 -19.04 -3.42 -6.08
C GLY A 236 -18.47 -2.96 -4.73
N MET A 237 -17.66 -1.90 -4.70
CA MET A 237 -17.18 -1.25 -3.47
C MET A 237 -18.33 -0.52 -2.77
N TYR A 238 -18.24 -0.34 -1.47
CA TYR A 238 -19.24 0.42 -0.70
C TYR A 238 -19.46 1.81 -1.31
N GLY A 239 -20.75 2.15 -1.56
CA GLY A 239 -21.14 3.41 -2.21
C GLY A 239 -20.93 3.46 -3.73
N GLN A 240 -20.49 2.38 -4.35
CA GLN A 240 -20.40 2.25 -5.81
C GLN A 240 -21.45 1.26 -6.34
N PRO A 241 -21.87 1.39 -7.61
CA PRO A 241 -22.77 0.42 -8.22
C PRO A 241 -22.11 -0.97 -8.30
N PRO A 242 -22.92 -2.05 -8.29
CA PRO A 242 -22.39 -3.40 -8.51
C PRO A 242 -21.73 -3.51 -9.89
N LEU A 243 -20.78 -4.45 -10.00
CA LEU A 243 -20.18 -4.77 -11.28
C LEU A 243 -21.23 -5.46 -12.18
N ASP A 244 -21.48 -4.89 -13.36
CA ASP A 244 -22.36 -5.47 -14.37
C ASP A 244 -21.63 -6.56 -15.14
N ILE A 245 -21.67 -7.79 -14.59
CA ILE A 245 -21.06 -9.00 -15.18
C ILE A 245 -21.93 -10.22 -14.94
N MET A 246 -22.16 -11.00 -15.99
CA MET A 246 -22.79 -12.33 -15.92
C MET A 246 -21.70 -13.39 -15.97
N LEU A 247 -21.78 -14.37 -15.08
CA LEU A 247 -20.76 -15.42 -14.97
C LEU A 247 -21.09 -16.70 -15.75
N ASP A 248 -22.16 -16.72 -16.55
CA ASP A 248 -22.66 -17.94 -17.21
C ASP A 248 -21.63 -18.61 -18.11
N THR A 249 -20.78 -17.82 -18.77
CA THR A 249 -19.72 -18.32 -19.66
C THR A 249 -18.40 -18.62 -18.94
N LEU A 250 -18.27 -18.23 -17.65
CA LEU A 250 -17.08 -18.53 -16.85
C LEU A 250 -17.10 -20.01 -16.41
N PRO A 251 -16.01 -20.78 -16.60
CA PRO A 251 -15.92 -22.14 -16.05
C PRO A 251 -16.11 -22.16 -14.54
N THR A 252 -16.72 -23.21 -14.00
CA THR A 252 -17.00 -23.33 -12.55
C THR A 252 -15.75 -23.62 -11.72
N ASP A 253 -14.69 -24.11 -12.34
CA ASP A 253 -13.36 -24.31 -11.73
C ASP A 253 -12.46 -23.07 -11.80
N ALA A 254 -12.89 -22.03 -12.54
CA ALA A 254 -12.17 -20.76 -12.61
C ALA A 254 -12.14 -20.03 -11.27
N TRP A 255 -11.06 -19.29 -11.02
CA TRP A 255 -10.95 -18.40 -9.89
C TRP A 255 -11.66 -17.08 -10.15
N VAL A 256 -12.26 -16.50 -9.11
CA VAL A 256 -12.82 -15.13 -9.14
C VAL A 256 -12.16 -14.30 -8.05
N SER A 257 -11.44 -13.29 -8.46
CA SER A 257 -10.77 -12.36 -7.56
C SER A 257 -11.40 -10.96 -7.66
N ASP A 258 -11.58 -10.33 -6.52
CA ASP A 258 -12.00 -8.95 -6.44
C ASP A 258 -11.00 -8.16 -5.60
N LEU A 259 -10.42 -7.08 -6.13
CA LEU A 259 -9.45 -6.28 -5.38
C LEU A 259 -10.10 -5.45 -4.28
N ILE A 260 -11.44 -5.46 -4.22
CA ILE A 260 -12.21 -4.78 -3.18
C ILE A 260 -12.09 -5.58 -1.87
N TYR A 261 -11.95 -4.84 -0.76
CA TYR A 261 -11.95 -5.38 0.60
C TYR A 261 -13.00 -4.72 1.52
N ILE A 262 -13.76 -3.73 1.01
CA ILE A 262 -14.93 -3.13 1.67
C ILE A 262 -16.06 -2.99 0.64
N PRO A 263 -17.09 -3.85 0.69
CA PRO A 263 -17.25 -5.00 1.58
C PRO A 263 -16.28 -6.13 1.26
N LEU A 264 -16.09 -7.08 2.19
CA LEU A 264 -15.28 -8.29 1.96
C LEU A 264 -15.90 -9.23 0.95
N GLU A 265 -17.21 -9.33 0.96
CA GLU A 265 -17.98 -10.09 -0.01
C GLU A 265 -18.76 -9.13 -0.90
N THR A 266 -18.25 -8.92 -2.10
CA THR A 266 -18.93 -8.15 -3.13
C THR A 266 -20.02 -8.99 -3.80
N PRO A 267 -21.00 -8.37 -4.48
CA PRO A 267 -21.97 -9.13 -5.28
C PRO A 267 -21.31 -10.09 -6.29
N LEU A 268 -20.17 -9.70 -6.86
CA LEU A 268 -19.38 -10.57 -7.75
C LEU A 268 -18.91 -11.85 -7.02
N LEU A 269 -18.29 -11.69 -5.84
CA LEU A 269 -17.76 -12.83 -5.09
C LEU A 269 -18.90 -13.73 -4.56
N ALA A 270 -20.01 -13.14 -4.12
CA ALA A 270 -21.20 -13.90 -3.70
C ALA A 270 -21.77 -14.73 -4.85
N ALA A 271 -21.93 -14.13 -6.04
CA ALA A 271 -22.41 -14.83 -7.23
C ALA A 271 -21.44 -15.96 -7.68
N ALA A 272 -20.14 -15.72 -7.65
CA ALA A 272 -19.12 -16.70 -7.97
C ALA A 272 -19.15 -17.89 -7.01
N ARG A 273 -19.23 -17.60 -5.69
CA ARG A 273 -19.29 -18.64 -4.66
C ARG A 273 -20.55 -19.50 -4.78
N ALA A 274 -21.71 -18.90 -5.08
CA ALA A 274 -22.96 -19.62 -5.30
C ALA A 274 -22.89 -20.60 -6.50
N ARG A 275 -21.98 -20.34 -7.45
CA ARG A 275 -21.71 -21.23 -8.61
C ARG A 275 -20.65 -22.31 -8.31
N GLY A 276 -19.97 -22.25 -7.15
CA GLY A 276 -18.87 -23.15 -6.79
C GLY A 276 -17.48 -22.69 -7.22
N ASN A 277 -17.34 -21.46 -7.76
CA ASN A 277 -16.04 -20.90 -8.07
C ASN A 277 -15.23 -20.61 -6.80
N ARG A 278 -13.91 -20.75 -6.87
CA ARG A 278 -12.99 -20.27 -5.83
C ARG A 278 -12.94 -18.75 -5.84
N THR A 279 -13.00 -18.12 -4.65
CA THR A 279 -13.07 -16.66 -4.55
C THR A 279 -11.97 -16.09 -3.68
N VAL A 280 -11.40 -14.94 -4.09
CA VAL A 280 -10.38 -14.19 -3.34
C VAL A 280 -10.76 -12.71 -3.31
N ASN A 281 -10.80 -12.11 -2.11
CA ASN A 281 -11.03 -10.68 -1.93
C ASN A 281 -9.72 -9.88 -1.78
N GLY A 282 -9.81 -8.55 -1.75
CA GLY A 282 -8.65 -7.65 -1.69
C GLY A 282 -7.91 -7.59 -0.36
N LEU A 283 -8.42 -8.21 0.73
CA LEU A 283 -7.81 -8.11 2.05
C LEU A 283 -6.41 -8.74 2.09
N GLY A 284 -6.24 -9.90 1.43
CA GLY A 284 -4.94 -10.55 1.32
C GLY A 284 -3.90 -9.67 0.64
N MET A 285 -4.27 -9.03 -0.48
CA MET A 285 -3.40 -8.07 -1.17
C MET A 285 -3.03 -6.88 -0.28
N LEU A 286 -3.99 -6.33 0.47
CA LEU A 286 -3.77 -5.21 1.38
C LEU A 286 -2.75 -5.54 2.47
N ILE A 287 -2.78 -6.75 3.04
CA ILE A 287 -1.83 -7.18 4.07
C ILE A 287 -0.47 -7.46 3.43
N ASN A 288 -0.44 -8.28 2.39
CA ASN A 288 0.81 -8.78 1.83
C ASN A 288 1.66 -7.69 1.18
N GLN A 289 1.07 -6.65 0.56
CA GLN A 289 1.85 -5.53 0.01
C GLN A 289 2.62 -4.74 1.08
N ALA A 290 2.21 -4.82 2.35
CA ALA A 290 2.87 -4.14 3.45
C ALA A 290 4.11 -4.89 3.96
N ILE A 291 4.21 -6.21 3.73
CA ILE A 291 5.31 -7.07 4.22
C ILE A 291 6.69 -6.58 3.74
N PRO A 292 6.94 -6.36 2.43
CA PRO A 292 8.26 -5.92 1.98
C PRO A 292 8.64 -4.52 2.49
N ALA A 293 7.64 -3.65 2.64
CA ALA A 293 7.86 -2.31 3.17
C ALA A 293 8.26 -2.36 4.66
N PHE A 294 7.56 -3.15 5.46
CA PHE A 294 7.88 -3.35 6.88
C PHE A 294 9.28 -3.92 7.06
N GLU A 295 9.62 -4.96 6.29
CA GLU A 295 10.94 -5.59 6.32
C GLU A 295 12.05 -4.59 5.99
N ALA A 296 11.86 -3.77 4.94
CA ALA A 296 12.85 -2.76 4.53
C ALA A 296 13.07 -1.68 5.61
N TRP A 297 12.02 -1.24 6.31
CA TRP A 297 12.13 -0.18 7.32
C TRP A 297 12.60 -0.68 8.68
N PHE A 298 12.11 -1.84 9.10
CA PHE A 298 12.28 -2.32 10.47
C PHE A 298 13.24 -3.51 10.58
N GLY A 299 13.66 -4.11 9.45
CA GLY A 299 14.63 -5.20 9.43
C GLY A 299 14.07 -6.57 9.81
N VAL A 300 12.75 -6.69 9.94
CA VAL A 300 12.05 -7.94 10.30
C VAL A 300 11.00 -8.23 9.23
N ARG A 301 10.96 -9.48 8.74
CA ARG A 301 9.91 -9.93 7.81
C ARG A 301 8.69 -10.43 8.58
N PRO A 302 7.58 -9.69 8.61
CA PRO A 302 6.38 -10.12 9.31
C PRO A 302 5.58 -11.12 8.49
N GLN A 303 4.60 -11.75 9.14
CA GLN A 303 3.64 -12.63 8.49
C GLN A 303 2.21 -12.13 8.72
N SER A 304 1.30 -12.51 7.83
CA SER A 304 -0.13 -12.35 8.06
C SER A 304 -0.55 -13.32 9.17
N SER A 305 -1.33 -12.82 10.16
CA SER A 305 -1.85 -13.64 11.23
C SER A 305 -3.38 -13.54 11.30
N PRO A 306 -4.07 -14.55 11.86
CA PRO A 306 -5.52 -14.46 12.11
C PRO A 306 -5.88 -13.25 12.96
N GLU A 307 -5.09 -12.96 14.01
CA GLU A 307 -5.30 -11.80 14.89
C GLU A 307 -5.23 -10.46 14.13
N LEU A 308 -4.27 -10.30 13.20
CA LEU A 308 -4.20 -9.12 12.35
C LEU A 308 -5.44 -9.01 11.46
N ARG A 309 -5.87 -10.13 10.86
CA ARG A 309 -7.08 -10.17 10.04
C ARG A 309 -8.32 -9.74 10.83
N GLU A 310 -8.51 -10.28 12.04
CA GLU A 310 -9.61 -9.91 12.93
C GLU A 310 -9.60 -8.41 13.27
N LYS A 311 -8.43 -7.84 13.60
CA LYS A 311 -8.30 -6.39 13.87
C LYS A 311 -8.66 -5.54 12.65
N LEU A 312 -8.29 -5.96 11.46
CA LEU A 312 -8.67 -5.27 10.23
C LEU A 312 -10.18 -5.36 10.00
N LEU A 313 -10.78 -6.55 10.15
CA LEU A 313 -12.21 -6.76 10.02
C LEU A 313 -13.01 -5.89 10.98
N ALA A 314 -12.57 -5.78 12.23
CA ALA A 314 -13.21 -4.93 13.23
C ALA A 314 -13.09 -3.42 12.94
N SER A 315 -12.27 -3.02 11.96
CA SER A 315 -12.04 -1.62 11.59
C SER A 315 -12.84 -1.16 10.37
N PHE A 316 -13.57 -2.05 9.71
CA PHE A 316 -14.44 -1.76 8.57
C PHE A 316 -15.86 -1.45 9.03
#